data_00c6d6624775e8fd3f7e0876d25f4939
#
_entry.id   00c6d6624775e8fd3f7e0876d25f4939
#
_cell.length_a   1.000
_cell.length_b   1.000
_cell.length_c   1.000
_cell.angle_alpha   90.00
_cell.angle_beta   90.00
_cell.angle_gamma   90.00
#
_symmetry.space_group_name_H-M   'P 1'
#
loop_
_entity.id
_entity.type
_entity.pdbx_description
1 polymer ?
#
loop_
_entity_poly.entity_id
_entity_poly.type
_entity_poly.pdbx_seq_one_letter_code
_entity_poly.pdbx_strand_id
1 'polypeptide(L)'
;MSFKKYYAVLSGEHRTLPLSELRAVAHAEGVAYREVANLDMVVILESTDELPRYITRSALTKVFGEVITISESDRGLTDVVKDVDWDSLLVGESSYTLSLIRIKEYSKWIDYESIVNVVKPLTNKKFIPYSKAVKAEAPLSVVDFVLSDGLLIVGRRHYEREPMVFRSKDPKYRPAYRPGTMKSIMSRVLVNLSRVGVRSRGLYLDPFCGVGGLLIEACTIGLRYVGSDIDSRCVDGARKNLNHFNCIPSVTIADACKLPYRYVDGVGTDPPYGRLTRSKGRRSVQELMDCSINCLADVIRRGGYLAIAQSKELSLDEVLVNAGFKIVEKHYNWLHRSLVRNIYVAVRV
;
A
#
# COMPACT_ATOMS: atom_id res chain seq x y z
N MET A 1 24.93 6.60 7.15
CA MET A 1 24.04 5.68 6.42
C MET A 1 24.26 5.95 4.94
N SER A 2 24.58 4.92 4.14
CA SER A 2 24.72 5.08 2.68
C SER A 2 23.32 5.03 2.05
N PHE A 3 23.08 5.90 1.07
CA PHE A 3 21.88 5.84 0.24
C PHE A 3 22.13 4.86 -0.90
N LYS A 4 21.16 4.00 -1.13
CA LYS A 4 21.12 3.08 -2.26
C LYS A 4 19.96 3.42 -3.19
N LYS A 5 20.08 3.04 -4.44
CA LYS A 5 18.99 3.15 -5.40
C LYS A 5 18.10 1.91 -5.35
N TYR A 6 16.81 2.14 -5.36
CA TYR A 6 15.78 1.11 -5.38
C TYR A 6 14.82 1.37 -6.54
N TYR A 7 14.22 0.30 -7.06
CA TYR A 7 13.08 0.39 -7.95
C TYR A 7 11.84 -0.20 -7.27
N ALA A 8 10.68 0.37 -7.55
CA ALA A 8 9.39 -0.17 -7.15
C ALA A 8 8.49 -0.28 -8.37
N VAL A 9 8.02 -1.48 -8.66
CA VAL A 9 6.99 -1.73 -9.68
C VAL A 9 5.64 -1.60 -9.02
N LEU A 10 4.85 -0.65 -9.48
CA LEU A 10 3.58 -0.26 -8.91
C LEU A 10 2.39 -0.94 -9.60
N SER A 11 1.25 -1.02 -8.93
CA SER A 11 0.01 -1.52 -9.52
C SER A 11 -0.52 -0.53 -10.57
N GLY A 12 -0.90 -1.02 -11.76
CA GLY A 12 -1.54 -0.21 -12.79
C GLY A 12 -3.05 -0.02 -12.60
N GLU A 13 -3.65 -0.57 -11.52
CA GLU A 13 -5.11 -0.47 -11.29
C GLU A 13 -5.56 0.95 -10.91
N HIS A 14 -4.64 1.75 -10.33
CA HIS A 14 -4.90 3.12 -9.92
C HIS A 14 -3.77 4.03 -10.39
N ARG A 15 -4.13 5.19 -10.91
CA ARG A 15 -3.15 6.10 -11.53
C ARG A 15 -2.25 6.81 -10.51
N THR A 16 -2.77 7.17 -9.34
CA THR A 16 -2.08 8.02 -8.36
C THR A 16 -1.88 7.34 -7.00
N LEU A 17 -2.76 6.43 -6.59
CA LEU A 17 -2.71 5.78 -5.28
C LEU A 17 -1.43 4.98 -5.02
N PRO A 18 -0.85 4.22 -5.99
CA PRO A 18 0.30 3.39 -5.69
C PRO A 18 1.52 4.17 -5.23
N LEU A 19 1.83 5.29 -5.90
CA LEU A 19 2.93 6.16 -5.51
C LEU A 19 2.63 6.91 -4.21
N SER A 20 1.39 7.36 -4.02
CA SER A 20 0.95 7.99 -2.78
C SER A 20 1.08 7.05 -1.58
N GLU A 21 0.67 5.78 -1.74
CA GLU A 21 0.81 4.77 -0.68
C GLU A 21 2.29 4.50 -0.34
N LEU A 22 3.16 4.38 -1.35
CA LEU A 22 4.60 4.20 -1.13
C LEU A 22 5.20 5.36 -0.33
N ARG A 23 4.87 6.61 -0.70
CA ARG A 23 5.25 7.83 0.03
C ARG A 23 4.72 7.83 1.46
N ALA A 24 3.48 7.43 1.63
CA ALA A 24 2.84 7.36 2.95
C ALA A 24 3.52 6.32 3.86
N VAL A 25 3.92 5.17 3.33
CA VAL A 25 4.67 4.15 4.07
C VAL A 25 6.04 4.67 4.52
N ALA A 26 6.80 5.29 3.62
CA ALA A 26 8.10 5.87 3.96
C ALA A 26 7.97 6.96 5.04
N HIS A 27 6.99 7.87 4.88
CA HIS A 27 6.71 8.92 5.84
C HIS A 27 6.31 8.35 7.22
N ALA A 28 5.42 7.36 7.26
CA ALA A 28 4.93 6.75 8.49
C ALA A 28 6.05 6.14 9.34
N GLU A 29 7.06 5.57 8.69
CA GLU A 29 8.20 4.93 9.35
C GLU A 29 9.41 5.86 9.53
N GLY A 30 9.29 7.13 9.11
CA GLY A 30 10.36 8.12 9.22
C GLY A 30 11.59 7.76 8.37
N VAL A 31 11.38 7.06 7.24
CA VAL A 31 12.46 6.66 6.34
C VAL A 31 12.75 7.80 5.36
N ALA A 32 14.02 8.25 5.35
CA ALA A 32 14.47 9.24 4.38
C ALA A 32 14.58 8.62 2.99
N TYR A 33 14.01 9.29 1.98
CA TYR A 33 14.09 8.89 0.59
C TYR A 33 14.05 10.09 -0.34
N ARG A 34 14.53 9.90 -1.57
CA ARG A 34 14.43 10.86 -2.67
C ARG A 34 13.96 10.13 -3.93
N GLU A 35 12.95 10.64 -4.60
CA GLU A 35 12.54 10.14 -5.91
C GLU A 35 13.54 10.61 -6.97
N VAL A 36 14.11 9.67 -7.70
CA VAL A 36 15.09 9.91 -8.77
C VAL A 36 14.41 10.00 -10.12
N ALA A 37 13.48 9.06 -10.38
CA ALA A 37 12.69 9.04 -11.61
C ALA A 37 11.31 8.42 -11.33
N ASN A 38 10.32 8.93 -12.03
CA ASN A 38 8.95 8.42 -12.01
C ASN A 38 8.56 8.03 -13.43
N LEU A 39 8.62 6.74 -13.71
CA LEU A 39 8.34 6.11 -14.99
C LEU A 39 6.91 5.57 -15.00
N ASP A 40 6.48 5.02 -16.12
CA ASP A 40 5.18 4.35 -16.20
C ASP A 40 5.14 3.11 -15.29
N MET A 41 4.35 3.17 -14.22
CA MET A 41 4.22 2.13 -13.18
C MET A 41 5.55 1.70 -12.51
N VAL A 42 6.63 2.43 -12.68
CA VAL A 42 7.91 2.18 -12.00
C VAL A 42 8.44 3.47 -11.42
N VAL A 43 8.83 3.45 -10.16
CA VAL A 43 9.53 4.56 -9.53
C VAL A 43 10.95 4.13 -9.14
N ILE A 44 11.92 4.98 -9.45
CA ILE A 44 13.31 4.85 -8.98
C ILE A 44 13.50 5.85 -7.86
N LEU A 45 13.98 5.37 -6.73
CA LEU A 45 14.21 6.19 -5.55
C LEU A 45 15.54 5.85 -4.90
N GLU A 46 16.11 6.83 -4.23
CA GLU A 46 17.23 6.64 -3.30
C GLU A 46 16.72 6.65 -1.87
N SER A 47 17.17 5.70 -1.08
CA SER A 47 16.81 5.58 0.34
C SER A 47 17.90 4.87 1.13
N THR A 48 17.74 4.88 2.44
CA THR A 48 18.53 4.05 3.35
C THR A 48 18.08 2.59 3.26
N ASP A 49 18.87 1.65 3.77
CA ASP A 49 18.56 0.22 3.86
C ASP A 49 17.33 -0.10 4.75
N GLU A 50 16.72 0.90 5.37
CA GLU A 50 15.52 0.72 6.19
C GLU A 50 14.24 0.56 5.35
N LEU A 51 14.15 1.20 4.17
CA LEU A 51 12.94 1.16 3.34
C LEU A 51 12.49 -0.26 2.96
N PRO A 52 13.39 -1.18 2.56
CA PRO A 52 13.02 -2.57 2.26
C PRO A 52 12.28 -3.29 3.39
N ARG A 53 12.56 -2.94 4.65
CA ARG A 53 11.91 -3.56 5.82
C ARG A 53 10.43 -3.22 5.93
N TYR A 54 10.02 -2.04 5.45
CA TYR A 54 8.66 -1.53 5.59
C TYR A 54 7.83 -1.63 4.32
N ILE A 55 8.47 -1.96 3.18
CA ILE A 55 7.78 -2.05 1.89
C ILE A 55 6.68 -3.11 1.88
N THR A 56 6.81 -4.14 2.71
CA THR A 56 5.81 -5.22 2.89
C THR A 56 4.45 -4.71 3.36
N ARG A 57 4.38 -3.48 3.91
CA ARG A 57 3.12 -2.81 4.25
C ARG A 57 2.32 -2.41 3.02
N SER A 58 3.02 -2.04 1.93
CA SER A 58 2.36 -1.52 0.73
C SER A 58 1.47 -2.58 0.08
N ALA A 59 0.25 -2.19 -0.25
CA ALA A 59 -0.69 -3.02 -0.98
C ALA A 59 -0.55 -2.88 -2.49
N LEU A 60 -0.06 -1.74 -2.97
CA LEU A 60 -0.02 -1.40 -4.38
C LEU A 60 1.40 -1.44 -4.99
N THR A 61 2.44 -1.69 -4.20
CA THR A 61 3.76 -2.06 -4.70
C THR A 61 3.77 -3.56 -5.00
N LYS A 62 3.99 -3.93 -6.27
CA LYS A 62 4.03 -5.33 -6.72
C LYS A 62 5.38 -5.98 -6.50
N VAL A 63 6.44 -5.26 -6.89
CA VAL A 63 7.83 -5.70 -6.76
C VAL A 63 8.66 -4.52 -6.25
N PHE A 64 9.64 -4.82 -5.43
CA PHE A 64 10.61 -3.84 -4.92
C PHE A 64 11.98 -4.47 -4.84
N GLY A 65 13.01 -3.75 -5.29
CA GLY A 65 14.38 -4.25 -5.26
C GLY A 65 15.42 -3.14 -5.33
N GLU A 66 16.67 -3.53 -5.09
CA GLU A 66 17.85 -2.68 -5.22
C GLU A 66 18.25 -2.59 -6.69
N VAL A 67 18.50 -1.38 -7.17
CA VAL A 67 18.99 -1.14 -8.53
C VAL A 67 20.46 -1.48 -8.60
N ILE A 68 20.83 -2.31 -9.57
CA ILE A 68 22.22 -2.65 -9.89
C ILE A 68 22.71 -1.76 -11.02
N THR A 69 21.96 -1.70 -12.13
CA THR A 69 22.27 -0.79 -13.24
C THR A 69 20.99 -0.30 -13.93
N ILE A 70 21.08 0.86 -14.55
CA ILE A 70 20.03 1.44 -15.39
C ILE A 70 20.66 1.87 -16.69
N SER A 71 20.03 1.52 -17.80
CA SER A 71 20.46 1.91 -19.13
C SER A 71 19.26 2.18 -20.04
N GLU A 72 19.48 2.88 -21.13
CA GLU A 72 18.53 2.89 -22.23
C GLU A 72 18.39 1.48 -22.80
N SER A 73 17.16 1.08 -23.12
CA SER A 73 16.87 -0.29 -23.56
C SER A 73 17.40 -0.60 -24.97
N ASP A 74 17.74 0.42 -25.75
CA ASP A 74 18.31 0.32 -27.10
C ASP A 74 19.84 0.14 -27.12
N ARG A 75 20.53 0.38 -25.99
CA ARG A 75 21.99 0.18 -25.86
C ARG A 75 22.45 -1.25 -26.16
N GLY A 76 21.56 -2.21 -26.16
CA GLY A 76 21.89 -3.62 -26.30
C GLY A 76 22.05 -4.35 -24.98
N LEU A 77 21.30 -5.44 -24.85
CA LEU A 77 21.23 -6.22 -23.60
C LEU A 77 22.61 -6.70 -23.14
N THR A 78 23.41 -7.19 -24.09
CA THR A 78 24.75 -7.75 -23.84
C THR A 78 25.70 -6.73 -23.19
N ASP A 79 25.66 -5.49 -23.63
CA ASP A 79 26.57 -4.45 -23.13
C ASP A 79 26.14 -4.00 -21.73
N VAL A 80 24.83 -3.95 -21.48
CA VAL A 80 24.30 -3.60 -20.16
C VAL A 80 24.65 -4.66 -19.12
N VAL A 81 24.51 -5.95 -19.42
CA VAL A 81 24.74 -7.03 -18.44
C VAL A 81 26.22 -7.38 -18.24
N LYS A 82 27.10 -7.08 -19.18
CA LYS A 82 28.55 -7.26 -19.01
C LYS A 82 29.17 -6.32 -18.00
N ASP A 83 28.56 -5.13 -17.81
CA ASP A 83 28.98 -4.14 -16.83
C ASP A 83 28.56 -4.52 -15.39
N VAL A 84 27.75 -5.57 -15.20
CA VAL A 84 27.30 -6.04 -13.90
C VAL A 84 28.32 -7.01 -13.29
N ASP A 85 28.76 -6.74 -12.07
CA ASP A 85 29.54 -7.69 -11.27
C ASP A 85 28.62 -8.77 -10.69
N TRP A 86 28.42 -9.83 -11.46
CA TRP A 86 27.52 -10.94 -11.13
C TRP A 86 27.96 -11.72 -9.88
N ASP A 87 29.26 -11.84 -9.66
CA ASP A 87 29.76 -12.57 -8.50
C ASP A 87 29.52 -11.81 -7.20
N SER A 88 29.73 -10.50 -7.20
CA SER A 88 29.35 -9.65 -6.06
C SER A 88 27.83 -9.57 -5.85
N LEU A 89 27.06 -9.50 -6.93
CA LEU A 89 25.58 -9.48 -6.86
C LEU A 89 25.02 -10.74 -6.23
N LEU A 90 25.63 -11.90 -6.47
CA LEU A 90 25.20 -13.23 -6.05
C LEU A 90 26.03 -13.78 -4.87
N VAL A 91 26.78 -12.92 -4.18
CA VAL A 91 27.54 -13.33 -2.99
C VAL A 91 26.62 -13.93 -1.92
N GLY A 92 27.02 -15.09 -1.38
CA GLY A 92 26.24 -15.78 -0.35
C GLY A 92 25.10 -16.66 -0.88
N GLU A 93 24.79 -16.58 -2.18
CA GLU A 93 23.72 -17.35 -2.80
C GLU A 93 24.28 -18.59 -3.54
N SER A 94 23.58 -19.72 -3.42
CA SER A 94 23.94 -20.94 -4.15
C SER A 94 23.35 -21.00 -5.56
N SER A 95 22.24 -20.30 -5.76
CA SER A 95 21.49 -20.27 -7.01
C SER A 95 20.79 -18.94 -7.23
N TYR A 96 20.41 -18.69 -8.47
CA TYR A 96 19.69 -17.50 -8.87
C TYR A 96 18.63 -17.81 -9.93
N THR A 97 17.69 -16.89 -10.07
CA THR A 97 16.73 -16.86 -11.16
C THR A 97 16.65 -15.46 -11.76
N LEU A 98 16.19 -15.40 -13.00
CA LEU A 98 15.97 -14.17 -13.74
C LEU A 98 14.46 -13.95 -13.91
N SER A 99 14.03 -12.71 -13.85
CA SER A 99 12.64 -12.32 -14.06
C SER A 99 12.59 -11.14 -15.02
N LEU A 100 11.68 -11.19 -15.98
CA LEU A 100 11.41 -10.10 -16.91
C LEU A 100 10.07 -9.44 -16.56
N ILE A 101 10.13 -8.18 -16.16
CA ILE A 101 8.97 -7.35 -15.87
C ILE A 101 8.85 -6.29 -16.94
N ARG A 102 7.92 -6.46 -17.86
CA ARG A 102 7.64 -5.50 -18.92
C ARG A 102 6.42 -4.68 -18.60
N ILE A 103 6.57 -3.38 -18.55
CA ILE A 103 5.46 -2.45 -18.43
C ILE A 103 4.89 -2.16 -19.80
N LYS A 104 3.58 -2.40 -19.97
CA LYS A 104 2.91 -2.31 -21.27
C LYS A 104 3.70 -3.08 -22.35
N GLU A 105 4.05 -2.42 -23.42
CA GLU A 105 4.74 -3.03 -24.55
C GLU A 105 6.14 -2.45 -24.81
N TYR A 106 6.72 -1.78 -23.78
CA TYR A 106 8.05 -1.20 -23.92
C TYR A 106 9.11 -2.26 -24.25
N SER A 107 9.98 -1.93 -25.19
CA SER A 107 11.17 -2.72 -25.56
C SER A 107 10.87 -4.21 -25.83
N LYS A 108 9.90 -4.49 -26.71
CA LYS A 108 9.44 -5.85 -27.06
C LYS A 108 10.54 -6.77 -27.60
N TRP A 109 11.60 -6.20 -28.13
CA TRP A 109 12.75 -6.95 -28.67
C TRP A 109 13.63 -7.60 -27.60
N ILE A 110 13.52 -7.22 -26.33
CA ILE A 110 14.20 -7.89 -25.22
C ILE A 110 13.25 -8.95 -24.66
N ASP A 111 13.49 -10.20 -24.93
CA ASP A 111 12.71 -11.31 -24.39
C ASP A 111 13.45 -12.06 -23.26
N TYR A 112 12.75 -12.95 -22.59
CA TYR A 112 13.29 -13.69 -21.45
C TYR A 112 14.43 -14.65 -21.86
N GLU A 113 14.34 -15.30 -23.01
CA GLU A 113 15.34 -16.23 -23.49
C GLU A 113 16.64 -15.50 -23.84
N SER A 114 16.55 -14.34 -24.48
CA SER A 114 17.69 -13.46 -24.75
C SER A 114 18.41 -13.06 -23.44
N ILE A 115 17.67 -12.71 -22.39
CA ILE A 115 18.24 -12.39 -21.08
C ILE A 115 18.98 -13.61 -20.51
N VAL A 116 18.36 -14.80 -20.50
CA VAL A 116 18.96 -16.03 -19.98
C VAL A 116 20.24 -16.38 -20.74
N ASN A 117 20.24 -16.30 -22.08
CA ASN A 117 21.37 -16.65 -22.94
C ASN A 117 22.57 -15.72 -22.70
N VAL A 118 22.34 -14.44 -22.43
CA VAL A 118 23.42 -13.47 -22.18
C VAL A 118 23.94 -13.54 -20.75
N VAL A 119 23.07 -13.73 -19.74
CA VAL A 119 23.45 -13.71 -18.32
C VAL A 119 24.10 -15.02 -17.87
N LYS A 120 23.56 -16.17 -18.30
CA LYS A 120 24.00 -17.47 -17.81
C LYS A 120 25.51 -17.75 -17.96
N PRO A 121 26.20 -17.30 -19.02
CA PRO A 121 27.64 -17.45 -19.14
C PRO A 121 28.48 -16.54 -18.23
N LEU A 122 27.90 -15.53 -17.63
CA LEU A 122 28.60 -14.50 -16.84
C LEU A 122 28.82 -14.87 -15.36
N THR A 123 28.29 -16.00 -14.92
CA THR A 123 28.44 -16.47 -13.53
C THR A 123 28.44 -17.99 -13.46
N ASN A 124 29.17 -18.53 -12.49
CA ASN A 124 29.22 -19.97 -12.21
C ASN A 124 28.10 -20.43 -11.25
N LYS A 125 27.23 -19.54 -10.79
CA LYS A 125 26.11 -19.88 -9.90
C LYS A 125 25.03 -20.68 -10.64
N LYS A 126 24.34 -21.54 -9.92
CA LYS A 126 23.29 -22.39 -10.50
C LYS A 126 22.09 -21.56 -10.93
N PHE A 127 21.81 -21.52 -12.22
CA PHE A 127 20.58 -20.91 -12.75
C PHE A 127 19.37 -21.83 -12.54
N ILE A 128 18.27 -21.30 -12.04
CA ILE A 128 16.96 -21.96 -11.90
C ILE A 128 15.93 -21.16 -12.71
N PRO A 129 15.23 -21.75 -13.69
CA PRO A 129 14.16 -21.06 -14.42
C PRO A 129 13.09 -20.51 -13.48
N TYR A 130 12.57 -19.31 -13.74
CA TYR A 130 11.62 -18.62 -12.88
C TYR A 130 10.37 -19.48 -12.54
N SER A 131 9.85 -20.23 -13.50
CA SER A 131 8.72 -21.14 -13.30
C SER A 131 8.98 -22.27 -12.28
N LYS A 132 10.25 -22.63 -12.07
CA LYS A 132 10.69 -23.61 -11.06
C LYS A 132 11.14 -22.95 -9.76
N ALA A 133 11.58 -21.70 -9.83
CA ALA A 133 12.08 -20.94 -8.68
C ALA A 133 10.99 -20.70 -7.62
N VAL A 134 9.75 -20.47 -8.05
CA VAL A 134 8.57 -20.27 -7.16
C VAL A 134 8.29 -21.49 -6.25
N LYS A 135 8.83 -22.67 -6.62
CA LYS A 135 8.69 -23.92 -5.86
C LYS A 135 9.99 -24.36 -5.15
N ALA A 136 11.04 -23.56 -5.23
CA ALA A 136 12.33 -23.89 -4.64
C ALA A 136 12.31 -23.65 -3.12
N GLU A 137 12.73 -24.64 -2.34
CA GLU A 137 12.83 -24.55 -0.88
C GLU A 137 14.13 -23.87 -0.41
N ALA A 138 15.07 -23.57 -1.31
CA ALA A 138 16.38 -23.01 -0.98
C ALA A 138 16.43 -21.49 -1.18
N PRO A 139 17.28 -20.75 -0.43
CA PRO A 139 17.54 -19.35 -0.67
C PRO A 139 17.95 -19.11 -2.13
N LEU A 140 17.22 -18.22 -2.80
CA LEU A 140 17.36 -17.98 -4.23
C LEU A 140 17.36 -16.47 -4.47
N SER A 141 18.41 -15.96 -5.10
CA SER A 141 18.42 -14.56 -5.51
C SER A 141 17.61 -14.38 -6.79
N VAL A 142 16.69 -13.42 -6.77
CA VAL A 142 15.91 -13.04 -7.97
C VAL A 142 16.51 -11.77 -8.55
N VAL A 143 16.95 -11.83 -9.81
CA VAL A 143 17.40 -10.65 -10.55
C VAL A 143 16.32 -10.25 -11.55
N ASP A 144 15.80 -9.05 -11.37
CA ASP A 144 14.76 -8.47 -12.21
C ASP A 144 15.36 -7.67 -13.36
N PHE A 145 14.78 -7.85 -14.54
CA PHE A 145 14.93 -7.00 -15.71
C PHE A 145 13.62 -6.27 -15.93
N VAL A 146 13.60 -4.98 -15.54
CA VAL A 146 12.37 -4.16 -15.60
C VAL A 146 12.47 -3.22 -16.79
N LEU A 147 11.49 -3.29 -17.68
CA LEU A 147 11.40 -2.46 -18.88
C LEU A 147 10.24 -1.47 -18.75
N SER A 148 10.57 -0.18 -18.73
CA SER A 148 9.59 0.92 -18.67
C SER A 148 10.16 2.18 -19.31
N ASP A 149 9.34 2.91 -20.07
CA ASP A 149 9.66 4.20 -20.69
C ASP A 149 11.02 4.23 -21.44
N GLY A 150 11.34 3.16 -22.16
CA GLY A 150 12.61 3.05 -22.91
C GLY A 150 13.84 2.75 -22.07
N LEU A 151 13.68 2.55 -20.75
CA LEU A 151 14.76 2.15 -19.84
C LEU A 151 14.73 0.65 -19.55
N LEU A 152 15.90 0.08 -19.38
CA LEU A 152 16.16 -1.23 -18.79
C LEU A 152 16.77 -1.02 -17.40
N ILE A 153 16.10 -1.51 -16.38
CA ILE A 153 16.57 -1.53 -15.00
C ILE A 153 16.91 -2.97 -14.65
N VAL A 154 18.16 -3.24 -14.30
CA VAL A 154 18.58 -4.52 -13.72
C VAL A 154 18.70 -4.34 -12.21
N GLY A 155 18.06 -5.21 -11.45
CA GLY A 155 18.06 -5.08 -10.00
C GLY A 155 17.86 -6.38 -9.25
N ARG A 156 18.26 -6.39 -7.98
CA ARG A 156 18.04 -7.51 -7.06
C ARG A 156 16.75 -7.32 -6.31
N ARG A 157 15.82 -8.28 -6.45
CA ARG A 157 14.51 -8.25 -5.77
C ARG A 157 14.68 -8.41 -4.26
N HIS A 158 14.03 -7.54 -3.51
CA HIS A 158 13.88 -7.64 -2.06
C HIS A 158 12.48 -8.06 -1.63
N TYR A 159 11.48 -7.72 -2.43
CA TYR A 159 10.08 -7.97 -2.12
C TYR A 159 9.26 -8.21 -3.37
N GLU A 160 8.37 -9.18 -3.27
CA GLU A 160 7.27 -9.39 -4.21
C GLU A 160 5.98 -9.56 -3.44
N ARG A 161 4.96 -8.82 -3.84
CA ARG A 161 3.66 -8.89 -3.19
C ARG A 161 2.99 -10.23 -3.50
N GLU A 162 2.72 -11.00 -2.47
CA GLU A 162 1.91 -12.21 -2.59
C GLU A 162 0.42 -11.87 -2.67
N PRO A 163 -0.28 -12.20 -3.78
CA PRO A 163 -1.70 -11.87 -3.95
C PRO A 163 -2.62 -12.50 -2.91
N MET A 164 -2.27 -13.68 -2.38
CA MET A 164 -3.08 -14.41 -1.40
C MET A 164 -3.16 -13.71 -0.04
N VAL A 165 -2.14 -12.92 0.33
CA VAL A 165 -2.12 -12.14 1.59
C VAL A 165 -3.34 -11.23 1.73
N PHE A 166 -3.82 -10.65 0.63
CA PHE A 166 -5.02 -9.81 0.63
C PHE A 166 -6.27 -10.64 0.37
N ARG A 167 -6.21 -11.56 -0.58
CA ARG A 167 -7.37 -12.37 -0.98
C ARG A 167 -7.94 -13.19 0.17
N SER A 168 -7.09 -13.76 1.03
CA SER A 168 -7.52 -14.53 2.21
C SER A 168 -8.30 -13.70 3.23
N LYS A 169 -8.10 -12.38 3.24
CA LYS A 169 -8.75 -11.43 4.14
C LYS A 169 -9.90 -10.65 3.50
N ASP A 170 -10.25 -10.93 2.25
CA ASP A 170 -11.37 -10.28 1.58
C ASP A 170 -12.71 -10.55 2.28
N PRO A 171 -13.68 -9.61 2.20
CA PRO A 171 -14.94 -9.69 2.94
C PRO A 171 -15.66 -11.04 2.89
N LYS A 172 -15.64 -11.72 1.73
CA LYS A 172 -16.31 -13.01 1.54
C LYS A 172 -15.72 -14.18 2.32
N TYR A 173 -14.49 -14.02 2.83
CA TYR A 173 -13.81 -15.06 3.62
C TYR A 173 -13.81 -14.76 5.13
N ARG A 174 -14.45 -13.67 5.55
CA ARG A 174 -14.56 -13.28 6.96
C ARG A 174 -15.77 -13.93 7.62
N PRO A 175 -15.68 -14.32 8.91
CA PRO A 175 -16.81 -14.84 9.69
C PRO A 175 -18.02 -13.92 9.70
N ALA A 176 -17.81 -12.61 9.78
CA ALA A 176 -18.87 -11.61 9.67
C ALA A 176 -18.70 -10.80 8.38
N TYR A 177 -19.78 -10.72 7.61
CA TYR A 177 -19.82 -10.02 6.34
C TYR A 177 -20.95 -9.00 6.32
N ARG A 178 -20.70 -7.88 5.65
CA ARG A 178 -21.72 -6.87 5.34
C ARG A 178 -21.55 -6.41 3.89
N PRO A 179 -22.65 -6.31 3.11
CA PRO A 179 -22.60 -5.77 1.75
C PRO A 179 -21.99 -4.38 1.71
N GLY A 180 -21.19 -4.08 0.70
CA GLY A 180 -20.51 -2.79 0.57
C GLY A 180 -19.18 -2.67 1.34
N THR A 181 -18.79 -3.70 2.10
CA THR A 181 -17.48 -3.70 2.78
C THR A 181 -16.33 -3.63 1.78
N MET A 182 -15.38 -2.74 2.06
CA MET A 182 -14.19 -2.52 1.23
C MET A 182 -13.31 -3.77 1.15
N LYS A 183 -12.71 -4.04 -0.03
CA LYS A 183 -11.73 -5.12 -0.22
C LYS A 183 -10.47 -4.87 0.59
N SER A 184 -9.81 -5.95 1.03
CA SER A 184 -8.62 -5.89 1.90
C SER A 184 -7.50 -5.03 1.33
N ILE A 185 -7.23 -5.12 0.03
CA ILE A 185 -6.19 -4.32 -0.61
C ILE A 185 -6.44 -2.81 -0.46
N MET A 186 -7.67 -2.35 -0.66
CA MET A 186 -8.02 -0.93 -0.50
C MET A 186 -8.11 -0.51 0.98
N SER A 187 -8.55 -1.42 1.85
CA SER A 187 -8.48 -1.19 3.30
C SER A 187 -7.04 -0.94 3.76
N ARG A 188 -6.07 -1.72 3.25
CA ARG A 188 -4.64 -1.52 3.51
C ARG A 188 -4.15 -0.18 2.98
N VAL A 189 -4.58 0.23 1.78
CA VAL A 189 -4.22 1.55 1.22
C VAL A 189 -4.68 2.67 2.14
N LEU A 190 -5.93 2.66 2.61
CA LEU A 190 -6.43 3.70 3.55
C LEU A 190 -5.67 3.70 4.88
N VAL A 191 -5.36 2.51 5.40
CA VAL A 191 -4.52 2.39 6.62
C VAL A 191 -3.15 3.02 6.39
N ASN A 192 -2.49 2.76 5.26
CA ASN A 192 -1.18 3.32 4.96
C ASN A 192 -1.23 4.84 4.74
N LEU A 193 -2.27 5.34 4.05
CA LEU A 193 -2.48 6.77 3.82
C LEU A 193 -2.74 7.59 5.11
N SER A 194 -3.15 6.94 6.21
CA SER A 194 -3.23 7.57 7.53
C SER A 194 -1.86 7.93 8.12
N ARG A 195 -0.77 7.44 7.50
CA ARG A 195 0.64 7.66 7.88
C ARG A 195 0.97 7.33 9.34
N VAL A 196 0.21 6.45 9.97
CA VAL A 196 0.53 5.95 11.32
C VAL A 196 1.67 4.94 11.22
N GLY A 197 2.75 5.16 11.98
CA GLY A 197 3.95 4.33 11.95
C GLY A 197 3.90 3.18 12.96
N VAL A 198 4.44 2.03 12.55
CA VAL A 198 4.70 0.90 13.46
C VAL A 198 5.88 1.22 14.37
N ARG A 199 6.95 1.78 13.79
CA ARG A 199 8.17 2.19 14.52
C ARG A 199 7.87 3.21 15.62
N SER A 200 7.02 4.19 15.35
CA SER A 200 6.60 5.21 16.33
C SER A 200 5.60 4.69 17.38
N ARG A 201 5.09 3.44 17.22
CA ARG A 201 4.00 2.87 18.03
C ARG A 201 2.74 3.74 18.03
N GLY A 202 2.49 4.44 16.92
CA GLY A 202 1.35 5.33 16.77
C GLY A 202 0.01 4.61 16.91
N LEU A 203 -1.01 5.34 17.36
CA LEU A 203 -2.39 4.84 17.51
C LEU A 203 -3.23 5.20 16.29
N TYR A 204 -3.69 4.18 15.57
CA TYR A 204 -4.60 4.27 14.43
C TYR A 204 -6.06 4.19 14.89
N LEU A 205 -6.95 4.98 14.29
CA LEU A 205 -8.39 4.92 14.53
C LEU A 205 -9.16 4.70 13.22
N ASP A 206 -10.20 3.86 13.30
CA ASP A 206 -11.30 3.80 12.33
C ASP A 206 -12.63 4.06 13.04
N PRO A 207 -13.23 5.28 12.92
CA PRO A 207 -14.47 5.67 13.59
C PRO A 207 -15.75 5.17 12.93
N PHE A 208 -15.64 4.51 11.76
CA PHE A 208 -16.71 3.85 11.02
C PHE A 208 -16.32 2.42 10.70
N CYS A 209 -15.84 1.67 11.71
CA CYS A 209 -15.11 0.42 11.47
C CYS A 209 -15.97 -0.70 10.86
N GLY A 210 -17.28 -0.59 10.87
CA GLY A 210 -18.17 -1.62 10.36
C GLY A 210 -17.81 -2.98 10.97
N VAL A 211 -17.59 -3.97 10.10
CA VAL A 211 -17.17 -5.32 10.52
C VAL A 211 -15.63 -5.47 10.62
N GLY A 212 -14.88 -4.38 10.76
CA GLY A 212 -13.46 -4.37 11.10
C GLY A 212 -12.49 -4.53 9.93
N GLY A 213 -12.89 -4.20 8.70
CA GLY A 213 -12.05 -4.41 7.52
C GLY A 213 -10.70 -3.69 7.56
N LEU A 214 -10.69 -2.42 7.89
CA LEU A 214 -9.48 -1.62 8.01
C LEU A 214 -8.68 -2.01 9.26
N LEU A 215 -9.35 -2.36 10.36
CA LEU A 215 -8.70 -2.77 11.61
C LEU A 215 -7.91 -4.08 11.45
N ILE A 216 -8.42 -5.05 10.65
CA ILE A 216 -7.69 -6.27 10.29
C ILE A 216 -6.38 -5.89 9.59
N GLU A 217 -6.44 -4.96 8.64
CA GLU A 217 -5.25 -4.53 7.90
C GLU A 217 -4.28 -3.74 8.79
N ALA A 218 -4.76 -2.90 9.71
CA ALA A 218 -3.94 -2.24 10.71
C ALA A 218 -3.24 -3.25 11.64
N CYS A 219 -3.96 -4.25 12.12
CA CYS A 219 -3.42 -5.34 12.93
C CYS A 219 -2.31 -6.11 12.19
N THR A 220 -2.58 -6.53 10.95
CA THR A 220 -1.64 -7.39 10.21
C THR A 220 -0.32 -6.72 9.84
N ILE A 221 -0.25 -5.39 9.88
CA ILE A 221 1.02 -4.65 9.75
C ILE A 221 1.63 -4.24 11.09
N GLY A 222 1.03 -4.65 12.21
CA GLY A 222 1.57 -4.41 13.55
C GLY A 222 1.27 -3.03 14.14
N LEU A 223 0.28 -2.30 13.64
CA LEU A 223 -0.14 -1.03 14.24
C LEU A 223 -0.89 -1.27 15.57
N ARG A 224 -0.74 -0.34 16.49
CA ARG A 224 -1.72 -0.16 17.57
C ARG A 224 -2.97 0.50 16.97
N TYR A 225 -4.14 -0.02 17.28
CA TYR A 225 -5.38 0.47 16.68
C TYR A 225 -6.55 0.41 17.65
N VAL A 226 -7.53 1.25 17.37
CA VAL A 226 -8.86 1.24 17.96
C VAL A 226 -9.89 1.47 16.86
N GLY A 227 -11.10 0.99 17.07
CA GLY A 227 -12.22 1.24 16.15
C GLY A 227 -13.52 1.47 16.86
N SER A 228 -14.45 2.13 16.20
CA SER A 228 -15.82 2.30 16.68
C SER A 228 -16.83 2.26 15.54
N ASP A 229 -18.03 1.86 15.87
CA ASP A 229 -19.21 1.94 15.01
C ASP A 229 -20.44 2.18 15.87
N ILE A 230 -21.43 2.89 15.36
CA ILE A 230 -22.69 3.14 16.06
C ILE A 230 -23.60 1.90 16.10
N ASP A 231 -23.42 0.96 15.15
CA ASP A 231 -24.19 -0.28 15.09
C ASP A 231 -23.51 -1.38 15.91
N SER A 232 -24.12 -1.77 17.04
CA SER A 232 -23.63 -2.86 17.90
C SER A 232 -23.37 -4.16 17.12
N ARG A 233 -24.21 -4.48 16.10
CA ARG A 233 -24.03 -5.67 15.25
C ARG A 233 -22.75 -5.58 14.40
N CYS A 234 -22.36 -4.37 13.96
CA CYS A 234 -21.11 -4.13 13.30
C CYS A 234 -19.93 -4.37 14.24
N VAL A 235 -19.99 -3.83 15.46
CA VAL A 235 -18.96 -4.01 16.48
C VAL A 235 -18.79 -5.49 16.85
N ASP A 236 -19.88 -6.23 17.00
CA ASP A 236 -19.84 -7.67 17.29
C ASP A 236 -19.26 -8.46 16.08
N GLY A 237 -19.60 -8.05 14.86
CA GLY A 237 -18.99 -8.59 13.64
C GLY A 237 -17.49 -8.30 13.55
N ALA A 238 -17.07 -7.08 13.93
CA ALA A 238 -15.66 -6.69 13.97
C ALA A 238 -14.88 -7.53 15.00
N ARG A 239 -15.44 -7.75 16.20
CA ARG A 239 -14.83 -8.63 17.22
C ARG A 239 -14.61 -10.06 16.70
N LYS A 240 -15.62 -10.65 16.04
CA LYS A 240 -15.52 -12.00 15.44
C LYS A 240 -14.43 -12.04 14.38
N ASN A 241 -14.40 -11.05 13.50
CA ASN A 241 -13.41 -10.98 12.42
C ASN A 241 -11.99 -10.77 12.97
N LEU A 242 -11.78 -9.85 13.89
CA LEU A 242 -10.48 -9.60 14.51
C LEU A 242 -9.95 -10.85 15.22
N ASN A 243 -10.78 -11.52 16.03
CA ASN A 243 -10.41 -12.78 16.68
C ASN A 243 -10.02 -13.87 15.65
N HIS A 244 -10.75 -13.99 14.53
CA HIS A 244 -10.44 -14.95 13.47
C HIS A 244 -9.05 -14.73 12.85
N PHE A 245 -8.59 -13.49 12.77
CA PHE A 245 -7.26 -13.15 12.27
C PHE A 245 -6.21 -12.97 13.38
N ASN A 246 -6.47 -13.48 14.59
CA ASN A 246 -5.58 -13.38 15.76
C ASN A 246 -5.23 -11.94 16.14
N CYS A 247 -6.18 -11.02 15.94
CA CYS A 247 -6.06 -9.60 16.27
C CYS A 247 -6.82 -9.27 17.55
N ILE A 248 -6.28 -8.39 18.39
CA ILE A 248 -6.95 -7.92 19.60
C ILE A 248 -8.20 -7.13 19.20
N PRO A 249 -9.43 -7.48 19.69
CA PRO A 249 -10.67 -6.81 19.27
C PRO A 249 -10.88 -5.46 19.96
N SER A 250 -9.99 -4.50 19.74
CA SER A 250 -10.05 -3.13 20.29
C SER A 250 -11.12 -2.29 19.61
N VAL A 251 -12.39 -2.65 19.80
CA VAL A 251 -13.55 -1.99 19.20
C VAL A 251 -14.63 -1.68 20.22
N THR A 252 -15.30 -0.52 20.05
CA THR A 252 -16.37 -0.06 20.94
C THR A 252 -17.57 0.47 20.16
N ILE A 253 -18.73 0.53 20.81
CA ILE A 253 -19.92 1.18 20.25
C ILE A 253 -19.81 2.67 20.54
N ALA A 254 -19.71 3.50 19.49
CA ALA A 254 -19.69 4.96 19.63
C ALA A 254 -20.23 5.65 18.38
N ASP A 255 -20.78 6.87 18.58
CA ASP A 255 -21.13 7.80 17.51
C ASP A 255 -19.85 8.53 17.05
N ALA A 256 -19.57 8.53 15.75
CA ALA A 256 -18.41 9.22 15.17
C ALA A 256 -18.43 10.74 15.40
N CYS A 257 -19.60 11.31 15.75
CA CYS A 257 -19.75 12.70 16.17
C CYS A 257 -19.44 12.95 17.65
N LYS A 258 -19.21 11.87 18.44
CA LYS A 258 -18.91 11.92 19.87
C LYS A 258 -17.94 10.80 20.24
N LEU A 259 -16.74 10.86 19.71
CA LEU A 259 -15.74 9.81 19.89
C LEU A 259 -15.22 9.77 21.34
N PRO A 260 -15.08 8.57 21.95
CA PRO A 260 -14.59 8.42 23.32
C PRO A 260 -13.06 8.44 23.42
N TYR A 261 -12.37 8.93 22.39
CA TYR A 261 -10.91 8.96 22.32
C TYR A 261 -10.39 10.38 22.60
N ARG A 262 -9.31 10.48 23.37
CA ARG A 262 -8.67 11.78 23.66
C ARG A 262 -7.61 12.15 22.61
N TYR A 263 -7.01 11.14 21.99
CA TYR A 263 -5.85 11.34 21.14
C TYR A 263 -5.62 10.13 20.23
N VAL A 264 -5.34 10.37 18.94
CA VAL A 264 -4.88 9.39 17.97
C VAL A 264 -3.84 10.00 17.04
N ASP A 265 -2.95 9.18 16.48
CA ASP A 265 -1.89 9.63 15.58
C ASP A 265 -2.38 9.79 14.13
N GLY A 266 -3.38 9.04 13.74
CA GLY A 266 -4.00 9.17 12.41
C GLY A 266 -5.23 8.30 12.27
N VAL A 267 -6.00 8.61 11.25
CA VAL A 267 -7.30 7.99 10.93
C VAL A 267 -7.31 7.53 9.50
N GLY A 268 -7.78 6.30 9.26
CA GLY A 268 -8.17 5.81 7.95
C GLY A 268 -9.58 5.25 8.03
N THR A 269 -10.51 5.66 7.15
CA THR A 269 -11.91 5.30 7.32
C THR A 269 -12.71 5.33 6.02
N ASP A 270 -13.77 4.52 5.96
CA ASP A 270 -14.71 4.40 4.85
C ASP A 270 -16.16 4.61 5.37
N PRO A 271 -16.59 5.87 5.60
CA PRO A 271 -17.90 6.18 6.15
C PRO A 271 -19.05 5.81 5.20
N PRO A 272 -20.32 5.79 5.66
CA PRO A 272 -21.46 5.44 4.82
C PRO A 272 -21.74 6.48 3.74
N TYR A 273 -22.08 6.03 2.51
CA TYR A 273 -22.37 6.89 1.36
C TYR A 273 -23.86 7.20 1.14
N GLY A 274 -24.73 6.77 2.04
CA GLY A 274 -26.16 7.07 2.01
C GLY A 274 -27.03 6.22 1.08
N ARG A 275 -26.47 5.50 0.11
CA ARG A 275 -27.27 4.68 -0.83
C ARG A 275 -27.66 3.30 -0.31
N LEU A 276 -26.80 2.65 0.47
CA LEU A 276 -27.00 1.29 1.00
C LEU A 276 -27.06 1.21 2.52
N THR A 277 -26.58 2.23 3.19
CA THR A 277 -26.59 2.34 4.64
C THR A 277 -27.39 3.58 5.02
N ARG A 278 -28.66 3.40 5.37
CA ARG A 278 -29.39 4.45 6.11
C ARG A 278 -28.58 4.70 7.37
N SER A 279 -28.16 5.96 7.56
CA SER A 279 -27.59 6.37 8.85
C SER A 279 -28.56 5.91 9.94
N LYS A 280 -28.10 5.10 10.90
CA LYS A 280 -28.88 4.77 12.10
C LYS A 280 -28.89 6.02 12.98
N GLY A 281 -29.67 6.98 12.59
CA GLY A 281 -29.84 8.28 13.21
C GLY A 281 -30.63 9.15 12.25
N ARG A 282 -31.21 10.22 12.73
CA ARG A 282 -32.01 11.18 11.94
C ARG A 282 -31.13 12.11 11.07
N ARG A 283 -29.77 11.92 11.00
CA ARG A 283 -28.85 12.80 10.29
C ARG A 283 -28.74 12.43 8.82
N SER A 284 -28.65 13.42 7.96
CA SER A 284 -28.21 13.27 6.57
C SER A 284 -26.74 12.84 6.52
N VAL A 285 -26.27 12.35 5.37
CA VAL A 285 -24.83 12.01 5.20
C VAL A 285 -23.97 13.26 5.33
N GLN A 286 -24.44 14.41 4.84
CA GLN A 286 -23.73 15.68 4.99
C GLN A 286 -23.54 16.03 6.48
N GLU A 287 -24.63 16.09 7.25
CA GLU A 287 -24.58 16.38 8.69
C GLU A 287 -23.69 15.39 9.46
N LEU A 288 -23.69 14.10 9.05
CA LEU A 288 -22.81 13.10 9.64
C LEU A 288 -21.33 13.40 9.33
N MET A 289 -21.01 13.78 8.08
CA MET A 289 -19.64 14.13 7.73
C MET A 289 -19.18 15.42 8.43
N ASP A 290 -20.03 16.43 8.48
CA ASP A 290 -19.72 17.68 9.16
C ASP A 290 -19.40 17.47 10.65
N CYS A 291 -20.27 16.77 11.38
CA CYS A 291 -20.02 16.53 12.80
C CYS A 291 -18.86 15.57 13.06
N SER A 292 -18.70 14.51 12.24
CA SER A 292 -17.64 13.54 12.47
C SER A 292 -16.24 14.11 12.14
N ILE A 293 -16.10 14.89 11.06
CA ILE A 293 -14.84 15.54 10.70
C ILE A 293 -14.42 16.57 11.76
N ASN A 294 -15.37 17.34 12.32
CA ASN A 294 -15.08 18.24 13.43
C ASN A 294 -14.62 17.47 14.67
N CYS A 295 -15.31 16.38 15.04
CA CYS A 295 -14.90 15.51 16.14
C CYS A 295 -13.52 14.87 15.91
N LEU A 296 -13.20 14.47 14.67
CA LEU A 296 -11.88 13.96 14.29
C LEU A 296 -10.79 15.01 14.41
N ALA A 297 -11.10 16.28 14.13
CA ALA A 297 -10.15 17.38 14.32
C ALA A 297 -9.76 17.56 15.80
N ASP A 298 -10.65 17.24 16.73
CA ASP A 298 -10.37 17.31 18.16
C ASP A 298 -9.51 16.15 18.67
N VAL A 299 -9.61 14.97 18.04
CA VAL A 299 -8.91 13.76 18.52
C VAL A 299 -7.64 13.45 17.74
N ILE A 300 -7.50 13.88 16.48
CA ILE A 300 -6.27 13.71 15.71
C ILE A 300 -5.24 14.74 16.16
N ARG A 301 -4.03 14.29 16.51
CA ARG A 301 -2.93 15.20 16.87
C ARG A 301 -2.60 16.17 15.74
N ARG A 302 -2.05 17.34 16.07
CA ARG A 302 -1.45 18.22 15.05
C ARG A 302 -0.33 17.48 14.30
N GLY A 303 -0.32 17.62 12.97
CA GLY A 303 0.55 16.85 12.07
C GLY A 303 0.11 15.40 11.83
N GLY A 304 -0.97 14.92 12.47
CA GLY A 304 -1.59 13.62 12.20
C GLY A 304 -2.43 13.66 10.92
N TYR A 305 -2.64 12.50 10.31
CA TYR A 305 -3.29 12.38 9.01
C TYR A 305 -4.66 11.74 9.09
N LEU A 306 -5.57 12.24 8.28
CA LEU A 306 -6.88 11.67 7.99
C LEU A 306 -6.89 11.17 6.54
N ALA A 307 -7.08 9.88 6.35
CA ALA A 307 -7.38 9.26 5.05
C ALA A 307 -8.84 8.83 5.03
N ILE A 308 -9.68 9.50 4.26
CA ILE A 308 -11.12 9.25 4.24
C ILE A 308 -11.62 9.00 2.81
N ALA A 309 -12.36 7.90 2.64
CA ALA A 309 -13.04 7.60 1.40
C ALA A 309 -14.47 8.14 1.44
N GLN A 310 -14.94 8.76 0.35
CA GLN A 310 -16.32 9.24 0.24
C GLN A 310 -16.80 9.13 -1.20
N SER A 311 -18.12 9.02 -1.41
CA SER A 311 -18.67 9.04 -2.76
C SER A 311 -18.36 10.38 -3.45
N LYS A 312 -18.19 10.37 -4.77
CA LYS A 312 -17.88 11.59 -5.52
C LYS A 312 -19.00 12.65 -5.47
N GLU A 313 -20.21 12.23 -5.16
CA GLU A 313 -21.37 13.13 -5.07
C GLU A 313 -21.31 14.05 -3.85
N LEU A 314 -20.50 13.71 -2.85
CA LEU A 314 -20.30 14.50 -1.65
C LEU A 314 -18.86 14.99 -1.56
N SER A 315 -18.66 16.31 -1.75
CA SER A 315 -17.36 16.95 -1.54
C SER A 315 -17.10 17.14 -0.05
N LEU A 316 -15.88 16.81 0.39
CA LEU A 316 -15.40 17.07 1.75
C LEU A 316 -14.42 18.25 1.80
N ASP A 317 -14.20 18.97 0.69
CA ASP A 317 -13.17 20.00 0.60
C ASP A 317 -13.40 21.11 1.66
N GLU A 318 -14.60 21.69 1.71
CA GLU A 318 -14.90 22.79 2.63
C GLU A 318 -14.94 22.34 4.10
N VAL A 319 -15.57 21.20 4.40
CA VAL A 319 -15.68 20.72 5.79
C VAL A 319 -14.32 20.37 6.36
N LEU A 320 -13.42 19.77 5.57
CA LEU A 320 -12.05 19.47 6.00
C LEU A 320 -11.27 20.75 6.33
N VAL A 321 -11.33 21.76 5.44
CA VAL A 321 -10.63 23.02 5.64
C VAL A 321 -11.18 23.76 6.86
N ASN A 322 -12.50 23.86 6.99
CA ASN A 322 -13.17 24.55 8.11
C ASN A 322 -12.88 23.86 9.46
N ALA A 323 -12.73 22.53 9.46
CA ALA A 323 -12.34 21.77 10.66
C ALA A 323 -10.84 21.86 11.00
N GLY A 324 -10.03 22.59 10.20
CA GLY A 324 -8.60 22.77 10.44
C GLY A 324 -7.74 21.63 9.90
N PHE A 325 -8.13 21.04 8.78
CA PHE A 325 -7.29 20.14 8.01
C PHE A 325 -6.80 20.83 6.74
N LYS A 326 -5.55 20.52 6.36
CA LYS A 326 -5.00 20.83 5.03
C LYS A 326 -5.08 19.60 4.16
N ILE A 327 -5.84 19.65 3.07
CA ILE A 327 -5.90 18.58 2.06
C ILE A 327 -4.55 18.54 1.35
N VAL A 328 -3.87 17.40 1.40
CA VAL A 328 -2.57 17.18 0.76
C VAL A 328 -2.67 16.33 -0.50
N GLU A 329 -3.65 15.43 -0.56
CA GLU A 329 -3.89 14.58 -1.71
C GLU A 329 -5.38 14.30 -1.88
N LYS A 330 -5.82 14.15 -3.13
CA LYS A 330 -7.17 13.73 -3.50
C LYS A 330 -7.09 12.75 -4.67
N HIS A 331 -7.59 11.54 -4.46
CA HIS A 331 -7.52 10.47 -5.44
C HIS A 331 -8.91 10.02 -5.87
N TYR A 332 -9.05 9.69 -7.15
CA TYR A 332 -10.28 9.14 -7.72
C TYR A 332 -10.16 7.62 -7.83
N ASN A 333 -10.99 6.89 -7.10
CA ASN A 333 -11.06 5.44 -7.15
C ASN A 333 -12.36 5.01 -7.83
N TRP A 334 -12.26 4.66 -9.10
CA TRP A 334 -13.39 4.11 -9.87
C TRP A 334 -13.59 2.64 -9.53
N LEU A 335 -14.78 2.26 -9.08
CA LEU A 335 -15.12 0.88 -8.71
C LEU A 335 -16.00 0.21 -9.78
N HIS A 336 -17.06 0.89 -10.20
CA HIS A 336 -17.96 0.49 -11.28
C HIS A 336 -18.80 1.71 -11.72
N ARG A 337 -19.64 1.51 -12.77
CA ARG A 337 -20.41 2.62 -13.40
C ARG A 337 -21.21 3.50 -12.43
N SER A 338 -21.68 2.95 -11.32
CA SER A 338 -22.52 3.66 -10.33
C SER A 338 -21.79 4.04 -9.05
N LEU A 339 -20.49 3.77 -8.91
CA LEU A 339 -19.74 4.09 -7.70
C LEU A 339 -18.31 4.52 -8.02
N VAL A 340 -18.06 5.80 -7.82
CA VAL A 340 -16.71 6.40 -7.79
C VAL A 340 -16.49 6.95 -6.38
N ARG A 341 -15.35 6.63 -5.80
CA ARG A 341 -14.92 7.17 -4.50
C ARG A 341 -13.86 8.24 -4.70
N ASN A 342 -13.96 9.32 -3.96
CA ASN A 342 -12.86 10.22 -3.70
C ASN A 342 -12.16 9.73 -2.42
N ILE A 343 -10.85 9.63 -2.45
CA ILE A 343 -10.03 9.37 -1.26
C ILE A 343 -9.30 10.68 -0.98
N TYR A 344 -9.62 11.28 0.15
CA TYR A 344 -8.95 12.47 0.65
C TYR A 344 -7.86 12.06 1.63
N VAL A 345 -6.69 12.66 1.49
CA VAL A 345 -5.62 12.60 2.49
C VAL A 345 -5.39 14.02 2.98
N ALA A 346 -5.63 14.24 4.25
CA ALA A 346 -5.54 15.56 4.86
C ALA A 346 -4.70 15.50 6.15
N VAL A 347 -3.97 16.57 6.44
CA VAL A 347 -3.15 16.71 7.65
C VAL A 347 -3.78 17.71 8.60
N ARG A 348 -3.82 17.39 9.89
CA ARG A 348 -4.29 18.29 10.95
C ARG A 348 -3.28 19.42 11.18
N VAL A 349 -3.66 20.66 10.92
CA VAL A 349 -2.81 21.86 11.09
C VAL A 349 -2.99 22.52 12.44
#